data_621691605f1ea7fe826088f19882345f
#
_entry.id   621691605f1ea7fe826088f19882345f
#
_cell.length_a   1.000
_cell.length_b   1.000
_cell.length_c   1.000
_cell.angle_alpha   90.00
_cell.angle_beta   90.00
_cell.angle_gamma   90.00
#
_symmetry.space_group_name_H-M   'P 1'
#
loop_
_entity.id
_entity.type
_entity.pdbx_description
1 polymer ?
#
loop_
_entity_poly.entity_id
_entity_poly.type
_entity_poly.pdbx_seq_one_letter_code
_entity_poly.pdbx_strand_id
1 'polypeptide(L)'
;MKELAQNKIFSETSPDAINELKEIAEHISKICKEYKIDFVFSFSVLTEVGNNEYKDSRFVLCGLNGKTPSPYIHAACEVVRSNIGAQQIHTLAQALEFARENSECDCPECQHEKGKTTHKTANQATFH
;
A
#
# COMPACT_ATOMS: atom_id res chain seq x y z
N MET A 1 18.64 20.86 19.46
CA MET A 1 17.81 20.15 20.42
C MET A 1 16.45 19.77 19.89
N LYS A 2 15.78 20.75 19.30
CA LYS A 2 14.48 20.44 18.73
C LYS A 2 14.56 19.43 17.61
N GLU A 3 15.58 19.53 16.79
CA GLU A 3 15.70 18.59 15.70
C GLU A 3 15.95 17.20 16.18
N LEU A 4 16.74 17.08 17.24
CA LEU A 4 16.96 15.77 17.81
C LEU A 4 15.69 15.16 18.36
N ALA A 5 14.89 16.00 19.02
CA ALA A 5 13.63 15.51 19.56
C ALA A 5 12.69 15.07 18.45
N GLN A 6 12.69 15.82 17.35
CA GLN A 6 11.83 15.44 16.23
C GLN A 6 12.28 14.15 15.60
N ASN A 7 13.60 13.98 15.47
CA ASN A 7 14.08 12.72 14.92
C ASN A 7 13.70 11.55 15.79
N LYS A 8 13.72 11.75 17.11
CA LYS A 8 13.30 10.71 18.00
C LYS A 8 11.83 10.39 17.82
N ILE A 9 11.01 11.41 17.62
CA ILE A 9 9.58 11.18 17.42
C ILE A 9 9.35 10.35 16.17
N PHE A 10 10.10 10.61 15.10
CA PHE A 10 9.95 9.79 13.90
C PHE A 10 10.41 8.37 14.14
N SER A 11 11.47 8.18 14.92
CA SER A 11 11.97 6.84 15.19
C SER A 11 11.11 6.10 16.18
N GLU A 12 10.48 6.83 17.09
CA GLU A 12 9.71 6.20 18.16
C GLU A 12 8.30 6.75 18.13
N THR A 13 7.51 6.20 17.23
CA THR A 13 6.12 6.61 17.10
C THR A 13 5.39 6.42 18.41
N SER A 14 4.57 7.39 18.75
CA SER A 14 3.82 7.37 19.99
C SER A 14 2.92 6.14 20.06
N PRO A 15 2.89 5.42 21.19
CA PRO A 15 1.97 4.31 21.34
C PRO A 15 0.51 4.73 21.20
N ASP A 16 0.17 5.94 21.58
CA ASP A 16 -1.20 6.43 21.43
C ASP A 16 -1.57 6.54 19.97
N ALA A 17 -0.66 7.02 19.14
CA ALA A 17 -0.91 7.12 17.70
C ALA A 17 -1.09 5.74 17.09
N ILE A 18 -0.26 4.78 17.51
CA ILE A 18 -0.38 3.42 17.02
C ILE A 18 -1.72 2.82 17.38
N ASN A 19 -2.14 3.01 18.64
CA ASN A 19 -3.41 2.48 19.09
C ASN A 19 -4.56 3.13 18.34
N GLU A 20 -4.49 4.42 18.09
CA GLU A 20 -5.53 5.12 17.37
C GLU A 20 -5.64 4.59 15.94
N LEU A 21 -4.51 4.36 15.29
CA LEU A 21 -4.52 3.82 13.94
C LEU A 21 -5.10 2.41 13.91
N LYS A 22 -4.81 1.61 14.93
CA LYS A 22 -5.36 0.27 15.00
C LYS A 22 -6.87 0.29 15.17
N GLU A 23 -7.37 1.22 15.97
CA GLU A 23 -8.80 1.35 16.15
C GLU A 23 -9.48 1.76 14.87
N ILE A 24 -8.87 2.70 14.14
CA ILE A 24 -9.41 3.11 12.85
C ILE A 24 -9.41 1.94 11.88
N ALA A 25 -8.33 1.17 11.88
CA ALA A 25 -8.22 0.02 10.99
C ALA A 25 -9.32 -0.99 11.29
N GLU A 26 -9.60 -1.23 12.56
CA GLU A 26 -10.65 -2.17 12.92
C GLU A 26 -12.01 -1.68 12.47
N HIS A 27 -12.24 -0.38 12.57
CA HIS A 27 -13.49 0.20 12.12
C HIS A 27 -13.65 0.05 10.61
N ILE A 28 -12.56 0.30 9.88
CA ILE A 28 -12.56 0.11 8.43
C ILE A 28 -12.84 -1.34 8.09
N SER A 29 -12.22 -2.25 8.83
CA SER A 29 -12.42 -3.67 8.58
C SER A 29 -13.87 -4.08 8.75
N LYS A 30 -14.54 -3.55 9.77
CA LYS A 30 -15.94 -3.88 10.00
C LYS A 30 -16.81 -3.40 8.85
N ILE A 31 -16.57 -2.18 8.40
CA ILE A 31 -17.34 -1.63 7.29
C ILE A 31 -17.13 -2.45 6.03
N CYS A 32 -15.88 -2.77 5.75
CA CYS A 32 -15.59 -3.51 4.52
C CYS A 32 -16.15 -4.91 4.57
N LYS A 33 -16.14 -5.53 5.75
CA LYS A 33 -16.71 -6.86 5.87
C LYS A 33 -18.23 -6.82 5.69
N GLU A 34 -18.85 -5.82 6.26
CA GLU A 34 -20.31 -5.69 6.17
C GLU A 34 -20.76 -5.44 4.75
N TYR A 35 -20.05 -4.60 4.03
CA TYR A 35 -20.44 -4.23 2.69
C TYR A 35 -19.67 -4.99 1.60
N LYS A 36 -18.92 -6.01 2.00
CA LYS A 36 -18.22 -6.92 1.08
C LYS A 36 -17.26 -6.18 0.17
N ILE A 37 -16.44 -5.35 0.77
CA ILE A 37 -15.43 -4.56 0.08
C ILE A 37 -14.06 -5.15 0.37
N ASP A 38 -13.27 -5.36 -0.68
CA ASP A 38 -11.88 -5.77 -0.51
C ASP A 38 -11.07 -4.59 -0.03
N PHE A 39 -10.16 -4.85 0.91
CA PHE A 39 -9.37 -3.74 1.44
C PHE A 39 -8.03 -4.25 1.96
N VAL A 40 -7.07 -3.34 2.01
CA VAL A 40 -5.80 -3.58 2.68
C VAL A 40 -5.44 -2.29 3.41
N PHE A 41 -5.08 -2.43 4.66
CA PHE A 41 -4.64 -1.31 5.49
C PHE A 41 -3.34 -1.72 6.14
N SER A 42 -2.33 -0.90 6.00
CA SER A 42 -1.03 -1.23 6.58
C SER A 42 -0.30 0.05 6.93
N PHE A 43 0.43 0.00 8.04
CA PHE A 43 1.38 1.06 8.35
C PHE A 43 2.62 0.42 8.91
N SER A 44 3.70 1.18 8.85
CA SER A 44 4.99 0.69 9.27
C SER A 44 5.61 1.68 10.22
N VAL A 45 6.23 1.17 11.26
CA VAL A 45 6.90 1.99 12.25
C VAL A 45 8.36 1.58 12.28
N LEU A 46 9.23 2.55 12.07
CA LEU A 46 10.67 2.31 12.18
C LEU A 46 11.11 2.60 13.59
N THR A 47 11.71 1.62 14.21
CA THR A 47 12.21 1.76 15.58
C THR A 47 13.72 1.57 15.58
N GLU A 48 14.43 2.49 16.21
CA GLU A 48 15.85 2.40 16.31
C GLU A 48 16.22 1.32 17.34
N VAL A 49 17.01 0.33 16.91
CA VAL A 49 17.38 -0.76 17.79
C VAL A 49 18.88 -0.81 18.07
N GLY A 50 19.63 0.08 17.43
CA GLY A 50 21.08 0.11 17.65
C GLY A 50 21.65 1.31 16.92
N ASN A 51 22.98 1.38 16.86
CA ASN A 51 23.62 2.51 16.18
C ASN A 51 23.26 2.48 14.70
N ASN A 52 22.40 3.38 14.30
CA ASN A 52 21.98 3.50 12.89
C ASN A 52 21.31 2.26 12.36
N GLU A 53 20.76 1.44 13.24
CA GLU A 53 20.01 0.26 12.85
C GLU A 53 18.57 0.44 13.23
N TYR A 54 17.68 0.05 12.32
CA TYR A 54 16.26 0.24 12.54
C TYR A 54 15.51 -1.04 12.29
N LYS A 55 14.46 -1.22 13.05
CA LYS A 55 13.56 -2.35 12.89
C LYS A 55 12.26 -1.83 12.28
N ASP A 56 11.82 -2.48 11.23
CA ASP A 56 10.59 -2.14 10.54
C ASP A 56 9.49 -3.05 11.06
N SER A 57 8.56 -2.47 11.79
CA SER A 57 7.42 -3.20 12.32
C SER A 57 6.18 -2.82 11.54
N ARG A 58 5.59 -3.78 10.87
CA ARG A 58 4.43 -3.54 10.04
C ARG A 58 3.18 -4.06 10.70
N PHE A 59 2.14 -3.24 10.67
CA PHE A 59 0.81 -3.65 11.04
C PHE A 59 0.01 -3.87 9.77
N VAL A 60 -0.64 -5.01 9.65
CA VAL A 60 -1.38 -5.34 8.44
C VAL A 60 -2.77 -5.81 8.81
N LEU A 61 -3.76 -5.25 8.17
CA LEU A 61 -5.13 -5.70 8.32
C LEU A 61 -5.76 -5.65 6.94
N CYS A 62 -6.23 -6.78 6.46
CA CYS A 62 -6.78 -6.83 5.12
C CYS A 62 -7.85 -7.89 5.04
N GLY A 63 -8.66 -7.80 4.00
CA GLY A 63 -9.70 -8.77 3.78
C GLY A 63 -10.15 -8.75 2.34
N LEU A 64 -10.36 -9.93 1.80
CA LEU A 64 -10.91 -10.07 0.48
C LEU A 64 -12.37 -10.46 0.64
N ASN A 65 -13.18 -9.44 0.87
CA ASN A 65 -14.59 -9.63 1.23
C ASN A 65 -15.52 -9.59 0.04
N GLY A 66 -15.03 -9.16 -1.09
CA GLY A 66 -15.86 -9.04 -2.27
C GLY A 66 -16.24 -10.38 -2.83
N LYS A 67 -17.33 -10.41 -3.58
CA LYS A 67 -17.76 -11.61 -4.22
C LYS A 67 -16.72 -12.12 -5.19
N THR A 68 -16.10 -11.20 -5.92
CA THR A 68 -14.98 -11.53 -6.80
C THR A 68 -13.80 -10.71 -6.30
N PRO A 69 -12.81 -11.38 -5.67
CA PRO A 69 -11.70 -10.62 -5.07
C PRO A 69 -10.95 -9.78 -6.09
N SER A 70 -10.58 -8.60 -5.67
CA SER A 70 -9.81 -7.69 -6.50
C SER A 70 -8.38 -8.21 -6.63
N PRO A 71 -7.87 -8.39 -7.86
CA PRO A 71 -6.48 -8.81 -8.02
C PRO A 71 -5.51 -7.79 -7.43
N TYR A 72 -5.84 -6.51 -7.52
CA TYR A 72 -4.96 -5.46 -7.02
C TYR A 72 -4.87 -5.52 -5.51
N ILE A 73 -6.00 -5.64 -4.84
CA ILE A 73 -5.98 -5.70 -3.38
C ILE A 73 -5.36 -7.00 -2.92
N HIS A 74 -5.62 -8.10 -3.62
CA HIS A 74 -5.02 -9.38 -3.28
C HIS A 74 -3.49 -9.29 -3.36
N ALA A 75 -2.97 -8.73 -4.45
CA ALA A 75 -1.52 -8.59 -4.60
C ALA A 75 -0.95 -7.70 -3.49
N ALA A 76 -1.63 -6.60 -3.18
CA ALA A 76 -1.16 -5.71 -2.14
C ALA A 76 -1.13 -6.41 -0.78
N CYS A 77 -2.13 -7.22 -0.49
CA CYS A 77 -2.17 -7.97 0.76
C CYS A 77 -0.96 -8.90 0.86
N GLU A 78 -0.66 -9.59 -0.23
CA GLU A 78 0.46 -10.52 -0.19
C GLU A 78 1.79 -9.79 -0.01
N VAL A 79 1.92 -8.63 -0.65
CA VAL A 79 3.14 -7.85 -0.51
C VAL A 79 3.35 -7.40 0.94
N VAL A 80 2.31 -6.81 1.55
CA VAL A 80 2.48 -6.26 2.89
C VAL A 80 2.61 -7.34 3.95
N ARG A 81 2.15 -8.56 3.66
CA ARG A 81 2.27 -9.67 4.61
C ARG A 81 3.51 -10.52 4.36
N SER A 82 4.25 -10.25 3.30
CA SER A 82 5.34 -11.12 2.92
C SER A 82 6.52 -10.97 3.89
N ASN A 83 7.29 -12.05 3.98
CA ASN A 83 8.55 -12.02 4.71
C ASN A 83 9.74 -11.98 3.76
N ILE A 84 9.48 -11.61 2.52
CA ILE A 84 10.55 -11.45 1.55
C ILE A 84 11.45 -10.32 1.99
N GLY A 85 12.73 -10.44 1.74
CA GLY A 85 13.68 -9.43 2.17
C GLY A 85 13.42 -8.07 1.56
N ALA A 86 13.88 -7.03 2.25
CA ALA A 86 13.64 -5.67 1.82
C ALA A 86 14.17 -5.40 0.41
N GLN A 87 15.28 -6.03 0.07
CA GLN A 87 15.87 -5.84 -1.24
C GLN A 87 14.94 -6.32 -2.35
N GLN A 88 14.36 -7.50 -2.17
CA GLN A 88 13.46 -8.05 -3.17
C GLN A 88 12.17 -7.24 -3.27
N ILE A 89 11.68 -6.76 -2.16
CA ILE A 89 10.47 -5.92 -2.15
C ILE A 89 10.77 -4.61 -2.86
N HIS A 90 11.93 -4.04 -2.62
CA HIS A 90 12.31 -2.80 -3.29
C HIS A 90 12.40 -3.01 -4.79
N THR A 91 12.96 -4.14 -5.22
CA THR A 91 13.02 -4.45 -6.64
C THR A 91 11.64 -4.58 -7.25
N LEU A 92 10.74 -5.24 -6.52
CA LEU A 92 9.35 -5.36 -6.99
C LEU A 92 8.70 -3.99 -7.13
N ALA A 93 8.90 -3.12 -6.14
CA ALA A 93 8.32 -1.79 -6.19
C ALA A 93 8.84 -1.02 -7.39
N GLN A 94 10.13 -1.14 -7.68
CA GLN A 94 10.71 -0.47 -8.83
C GLN A 94 10.14 -1.02 -10.13
N ALA A 95 9.94 -2.33 -10.20
CA ALA A 95 9.38 -2.93 -11.40
C ALA A 95 7.95 -2.44 -11.63
N LEU A 96 7.17 -2.33 -10.57
CA LEU A 96 5.81 -1.85 -10.70
C LEU A 96 5.77 -0.38 -11.09
N GLU A 97 6.68 0.40 -10.52
CA GLU A 97 6.79 1.80 -10.87
C GLU A 97 7.14 1.96 -12.35
N PHE A 98 8.08 1.16 -12.82
CA PHE A 98 8.46 1.20 -14.22
C PHE A 98 7.29 0.83 -15.11
N ALA A 99 6.54 -0.20 -14.75
CA ALA A 99 5.40 -0.62 -15.54
C ALA A 99 4.32 0.48 -15.58
N ARG A 100 4.10 1.14 -14.45
CA ARG A 100 3.11 2.21 -14.41
C ARG A 100 3.53 3.36 -15.32
N GLU A 101 4.80 3.74 -15.26
CA GLU A 101 5.27 4.85 -16.08
C GLU A 101 5.22 4.53 -17.55
N ASN A 102 5.49 3.29 -17.90
CA ASN A 102 5.48 2.92 -19.30
C ASN A 102 4.08 2.69 -19.83
N SER A 103 3.16 2.32 -18.98
CA SER A 103 1.78 2.16 -19.42
C SER A 103 1.12 3.50 -19.71
N GLU A 104 1.72 4.59 -19.23
CA GLU A 104 1.21 5.92 -19.50
C GLU A 104 2.02 6.61 -20.57
N CYS A 105 2.41 5.87 -21.56
CA CYS A 105 3.22 6.37 -22.66
C CYS A 105 2.47 7.47 -23.42
N ASP A 106 3.20 8.51 -23.80
CA ASP A 106 2.60 9.64 -24.49
C ASP A 106 2.70 9.52 -26.00
N CYS A 107 3.20 8.44 -26.54
CA CYS A 107 3.34 8.31 -27.97
C CYS A 107 1.95 8.25 -28.63
N PRO A 108 1.84 8.71 -29.87
CA PRO A 108 0.52 8.77 -30.52
C PRO A 108 -0.17 7.43 -30.62
N GLU A 109 0.59 6.37 -30.82
CA GLU A 109 -0.02 5.07 -30.91
C GLU A 109 -0.64 4.64 -29.60
N CYS A 110 0.08 4.84 -28.51
CA CYS A 110 -0.46 4.49 -27.21
C CYS A 110 -1.69 5.32 -26.87
N GLN A 111 -1.65 6.58 -27.19
CA GLN A 111 -2.79 7.45 -26.91
C GLN A 111 -4.00 7.01 -27.73
N HIS A 112 -3.76 6.66 -28.97
CA HIS A 112 -4.83 6.22 -29.84
C HIS A 112 -5.47 4.94 -29.32
N GLU A 113 -4.65 3.98 -28.90
CA GLU A 113 -5.19 2.75 -28.37
C GLU A 113 -5.94 2.97 -27.08
N LYS A 114 -5.43 3.82 -26.22
CA LYS A 114 -6.13 4.13 -24.99
C LYS A 114 -7.48 4.74 -25.29
N GLY A 115 -7.53 5.63 -26.25
CA GLY A 115 -8.79 6.23 -26.61
C GLY A 115 -9.77 5.23 -27.11
N LYS A 116 -9.30 4.22 -27.83
CA LYS A 116 -10.19 3.20 -28.33
C LYS A 116 -10.70 2.29 -27.25
N THR A 117 -9.88 1.98 -26.28
CA THR A 117 -10.27 0.98 -25.31
C THR A 117 -10.97 1.54 -24.13
N THR A 118 -10.86 2.82 -23.90
CA THR A 118 -11.47 3.35 -22.69
C THR A 118 -12.94 3.29 -22.73
N HIS A 119 -13.51 3.09 -23.84
CA HIS A 119 -14.90 2.97 -23.80
C HIS A 119 -15.32 1.74 -23.25
N LYS A 120 -14.50 0.86 -23.04
CA LYS A 120 -14.91 -0.33 -22.45
C LYS A 120 -14.41 -0.48 -21.17
N THR A 121 -13.56 -0.16 -20.88
CA THR A 121 -13.07 -0.47 -19.68
C THR A 121 -13.04 0.40 -18.77
N ALA A 122 -13.46 0.82 -19.01
CA ALA A 122 -13.22 1.47 -18.25
C ALA A 122 -13.01 1.50 -17.36
N ASN A 123 -13.07 0.92 -17.61
CA ASN A 123 -12.62 0.93 -17.12
C ASN A 123 -12.17 0.79 -16.50
N GLN A 124 -11.94 0.37 -16.56
CA GLN A 124 -11.30 0.11 -16.12
C GLN A 124 -10.72 0.70 -15.53
N ALA A 125 -10.84 0.71 -15.54
CA ALA A 125 -10.22 1.24 -15.11
C ALA A 125 -10.14 2.11 -14.65
N THR A 126 -10.53 2.18 -14.61
CA THR A 126 -10.35 3.02 -14.26
C THR A 126 -10.54 3.50 -13.32
N PHE A 127 -10.71 3.51 -13.04
CA PHE A 127 -10.74 3.91 -12.25
C PHE A 127 -10.15 4.32 -11.74
N HIS A 128 -9.80 4.10 -11.70
CA HIS A 128 -9.16 4.16 -11.12
C HIS A 128 -8.91 4.76 -10.68
#